data_bb989f371029fa5b88798b1e5525dd0d
#
_entry.id   bb989f371029fa5b88798b1e5525dd0d
#
_cell.length_a   1.000
_cell.length_b   1.000
_cell.length_c   1.000
_cell.angle_alpha   90.00
_cell.angle_beta   90.00
_cell.angle_gamma   90.00
#
_symmetry.space_group_name_H-M   'P 1'
#
loop_
_entity.id
_entity.type
_entity.pdbx_description
1 polymer ?
#
loop_
_entity_poly.entity_id
_entity_poly.type
_entity_poly.pdbx_seq_one_letter_code
_entity_poly.pdbx_strand_id
1 'polypeptide(L)'
;NERVTDIHRNSKTITTLSEKTFNYDYLVLATGSSPFVPQINGVDKDGVFVYRTIEDLEDTLAYAEKIKKTVERPKAAILGGGLLGLEAAKAVMDMGLEPHVVEFAPKLMPRQLDTRSSKVLQVKLESMGINIHLSKATNQILGNGHVIGMEFGEDDVLNVDMLVISAGIRPRDELGKSCGLKMGTRGGIVVDNKMRTSDPSIFAIGEIALYNQMIYGLVAPGYEMAGVAVDQILGMEETVMAAEIDMSTKLKLIGVDVASFGTPFMPAEKGHSIIFENKTESLYKRINVSHDGKRLLGGILVGDAKDYNMLLQMYLNEMPLPKNPENLILGSRGGEDVSFGSAMDLPDTAVVCSCEAVTKGQICCSVKDDGNESVKAISKATKATTGCGG
;
A
#
# COMPACT_ATOMS: atom_id res chain seq x y z
N ASN A 1 10.19 14.47 22.14
CA ASN A 1 9.95 13.05 21.77
C ASN A 1 10.48 12.17 22.89
N GLU A 2 9.68 11.21 23.33
CA GLU A 2 10.02 10.32 24.40
C GLU A 2 9.48 8.91 24.08
N ARG A 3 10.32 7.87 24.26
CA ARG A 3 9.92 6.50 23.97
C ARG A 3 9.18 5.90 25.16
N VAL A 4 7.99 5.37 24.94
CA VAL A 4 7.25 4.56 25.93
C VAL A 4 7.90 3.18 26.00
N THR A 5 8.15 2.70 27.23
CA THR A 5 8.72 1.38 27.51
C THR A 5 7.70 0.42 28.10
N ASP A 6 6.75 0.92 28.89
CA ASP A 6 5.81 0.08 29.63
C ASP A 6 4.41 0.69 29.67
N ILE A 7 3.39 -0.19 29.70
CA ILE A 7 1.98 0.13 29.90
C ILE A 7 1.46 -0.61 31.11
N HIS A 8 1.00 0.11 32.12
CA HIS A 8 0.44 -0.42 33.35
C HIS A 8 -1.09 -0.31 33.32
N ARG A 9 -1.77 -1.34 32.84
CA ARG A 9 -3.22 -1.33 32.58
C ARG A 9 -4.07 -1.08 33.83
N ASN A 10 -3.68 -1.67 34.98
CA ASN A 10 -4.44 -1.55 36.23
C ASN A 10 -4.42 -0.13 36.80
N SER A 11 -3.27 0.54 36.74
CA SER A 11 -3.10 1.92 37.19
C SER A 11 -3.39 2.96 36.13
N LYS A 12 -3.65 2.53 34.88
CA LYS A 12 -3.81 3.40 33.71
C LYS A 12 -2.66 4.39 33.57
N THR A 13 -1.43 3.87 33.59
CA THR A 13 -0.21 4.68 33.43
C THR A 13 0.69 4.10 32.34
N ILE A 14 1.50 4.97 31.73
CA ILE A 14 2.60 4.57 30.86
C ILE A 14 3.91 5.06 31.48
N THR A 15 5.00 4.30 31.27
CA THR A 15 6.36 4.69 31.66
C THR A 15 7.20 4.88 30.41
N THR A 16 8.08 5.87 30.44
CA THR A 16 8.97 6.21 29.31
C THR A 16 10.41 5.77 29.62
N LEU A 17 11.27 5.81 28.60
CA LEU A 17 12.69 5.46 28.71
C LEU A 17 13.43 6.33 29.74
N SER A 18 12.99 7.58 29.98
CA SER A 18 13.50 8.46 31.01
C SER A 18 12.82 8.28 32.39
N GLU A 19 12.12 7.16 32.60
CA GLU A 19 11.42 6.79 33.84
C GLU A 19 10.28 7.74 34.26
N LYS A 20 9.82 8.61 33.34
CA LYS A 20 8.64 9.44 33.58
C LYS A 20 7.36 8.61 33.44
N THR A 21 6.40 8.88 34.30
CA THR A 21 5.09 8.22 34.28
C THR A 21 4.01 9.23 33.93
N PHE A 22 3.10 8.81 33.04
CA PHE A 22 1.93 9.58 32.61
C PHE A 22 0.66 8.79 32.85
N ASN A 23 -0.36 9.41 33.38
CA ASN A 23 -1.70 8.83 33.53
C ASN A 23 -2.48 8.98 32.22
N TYR A 24 -3.41 8.06 31.97
CA TYR A 24 -4.35 8.15 30.86
C TYR A 24 -5.77 7.70 31.28
N ASP A 25 -6.78 8.31 30.72
CA ASP A 25 -8.16 7.80 30.75
C ASP A 25 -8.36 6.83 29.58
N TYR A 26 -7.87 7.20 28.42
CA TYR A 26 -7.79 6.39 27.21
C TYR A 26 -6.40 6.43 26.60
N LEU A 27 -5.96 5.30 26.08
CA LEU A 27 -4.67 5.15 25.41
C LEU A 27 -4.88 4.67 23.97
N VAL A 28 -4.29 5.36 23.01
CA VAL A 28 -4.29 4.96 21.61
C VAL A 28 -2.89 4.47 21.21
N LEU A 29 -2.80 3.22 20.79
CA LEU A 29 -1.56 2.63 20.28
C LEU A 29 -1.52 2.80 18.75
N ALA A 30 -0.54 3.58 18.27
CA ALA A 30 -0.33 3.89 16.86
C ALA A 30 1.15 3.71 16.48
N THR A 31 1.80 2.68 17.01
CA THR A 31 3.26 2.46 16.90
C THR A 31 3.70 1.97 15.51
N GLY A 32 2.74 1.68 14.63
CA GLY A 32 3.01 1.32 13.24
C GLY A 32 3.74 -0.01 13.09
N SER A 33 4.60 -0.09 12.09
CA SER A 33 5.33 -1.30 11.74
C SER A 33 6.83 -1.04 11.51
N SER A 34 7.59 -2.13 11.48
CA SER A 34 8.98 -2.16 11.00
C SER A 34 9.10 -3.00 9.73
N PRO A 35 10.13 -2.81 8.89
CA PRO A 35 10.42 -3.72 7.81
C PRO A 35 10.58 -5.15 8.32
N PHE A 36 10.04 -6.10 7.58
CA PHE A 36 10.30 -7.50 7.85
C PHE A 36 11.61 -7.90 7.20
N VAL A 37 12.57 -8.28 8.04
CA VAL A 37 13.82 -8.88 7.60
C VAL A 37 13.70 -10.40 7.79
N PRO A 38 13.71 -11.20 6.70
CA PRO A 38 13.66 -12.65 6.82
C PRO A 38 14.89 -13.18 7.53
N GLN A 39 14.76 -14.32 8.22
CA GLN A 39 15.88 -14.99 8.88
C GLN A 39 16.71 -15.76 7.83
N ILE A 40 17.53 -15.05 7.09
CA ILE A 40 18.43 -15.56 6.06
C ILE A 40 19.86 -15.32 6.53
N ASN A 41 20.73 -16.32 6.42
CA ASN A 41 22.14 -16.16 6.78
C ASN A 41 22.77 -15.04 5.94
N GLY A 42 23.42 -14.08 6.63
CA GLY A 42 24.14 -12.97 6.02
C GLY A 42 23.33 -11.70 5.82
N VAL A 43 22.13 -11.57 6.42
CA VAL A 43 21.34 -10.30 6.42
C VAL A 43 22.03 -9.16 7.16
N ASP A 44 23.03 -9.46 7.96
CA ASP A 44 23.85 -8.55 8.77
C ASP A 44 25.12 -8.05 8.07
N LYS A 45 25.34 -8.48 6.82
CA LYS A 45 26.51 -8.06 6.03
C LYS A 45 26.41 -6.60 5.59
N ASP A 46 27.58 -5.95 5.45
CA ASP A 46 27.69 -4.62 4.85
C ASP A 46 27.13 -4.67 3.40
N GLY A 47 26.34 -3.67 3.02
CA GLY A 47 25.64 -3.61 1.73
C GLY A 47 24.24 -4.24 1.73
N VAL A 48 23.72 -4.67 2.89
CA VAL A 48 22.33 -5.10 3.07
C VAL A 48 21.53 -4.01 3.76
N PHE A 49 20.47 -3.55 3.15
CA PHE A 49 19.65 -2.44 3.62
C PHE A 49 18.17 -2.81 3.69
N VAL A 50 17.40 -2.06 4.46
CA VAL A 50 15.93 -2.00 4.39
C VAL A 50 15.51 -0.72 3.68
N TYR A 51 14.22 -0.59 3.34
CA TYR A 51 13.68 0.57 2.64
C TYR A 51 12.41 1.05 3.35
N ARG A 52 12.58 1.95 4.34
CA ARG A 52 11.46 2.43 5.17
C ARG A 52 11.58 3.89 5.59
N THR A 53 12.74 4.34 6.02
CA THR A 53 12.97 5.69 6.54
C THR A 53 13.87 6.50 5.61
N ILE A 54 13.98 7.80 5.88
CA ILE A 54 14.92 8.67 5.16
C ILE A 54 16.36 8.23 5.43
N GLU A 55 16.67 7.85 6.66
CA GLU A 55 17.97 7.35 7.06
C GLU A 55 18.36 6.09 6.30
N ASP A 56 17.42 5.13 6.13
CA ASP A 56 17.67 3.94 5.32
C ASP A 56 18.04 4.31 3.87
N LEU A 57 17.39 5.33 3.31
CA LEU A 57 17.66 5.81 1.97
C LEU A 57 19.03 6.51 1.89
N GLU A 58 19.39 7.35 2.87
CA GLU A 58 20.68 8.03 2.94
C GLU A 58 21.82 7.01 3.03
N ASP A 59 21.69 5.99 3.86
CA ASP A 59 22.67 4.91 4.00
C ASP A 59 22.82 4.11 2.69
N THR A 60 21.71 3.79 2.04
CA THR A 60 21.68 3.11 0.74
C THR A 60 22.37 3.94 -0.35
N LEU A 61 22.10 5.25 -0.41
CA LEU A 61 22.75 6.18 -1.32
C LEU A 61 24.25 6.28 -1.10
N ALA A 62 24.68 6.44 0.16
CA ALA A 62 26.09 6.54 0.52
C ALA A 62 26.85 5.26 0.11
N TYR A 63 26.24 4.09 0.32
CA TYR A 63 26.83 2.81 -0.07
C TYR A 63 26.88 2.67 -1.60
N ALA A 64 25.83 3.04 -2.32
CA ALA A 64 25.80 3.03 -3.79
C ALA A 64 26.93 3.89 -4.38
N GLU A 65 27.16 5.09 -3.83
CA GLU A 65 28.28 5.96 -4.24
C GLU A 65 29.66 5.36 -3.94
N LYS A 66 29.79 4.58 -2.85
CA LYS A 66 31.03 3.86 -2.50
C LYS A 66 31.33 2.74 -3.52
N ILE A 67 30.37 1.89 -3.83
CA ILE A 67 30.60 0.75 -4.75
C ILE A 67 30.83 1.16 -6.19
N LYS A 68 30.19 2.23 -6.66
CA LYS A 68 30.43 2.80 -8.02
C LYS A 68 31.88 3.22 -8.27
N LYS A 69 32.67 3.47 -7.23
CA LYS A 69 34.10 3.80 -7.35
C LYS A 69 34.99 2.59 -7.61
N THR A 70 34.51 1.40 -7.27
CA THR A 70 35.29 0.15 -7.33
C THR A 70 34.71 -0.89 -8.29
N VAL A 71 33.42 -0.79 -8.62
CA VAL A 71 32.73 -1.71 -9.53
C VAL A 71 32.22 -0.93 -10.72
N GLU A 72 32.58 -1.32 -11.94
CA GLU A 72 32.23 -0.61 -13.18
C GLU A 72 30.71 -0.63 -13.44
N ARG A 73 30.04 -1.77 -13.19
CA ARG A 73 28.60 -1.95 -13.36
C ARG A 73 28.00 -2.62 -12.11
N PRO A 74 27.82 -1.85 -11.04
CA PRO A 74 27.35 -2.42 -9.80
C PRO A 74 25.89 -2.87 -9.92
N LYS A 75 25.60 -4.04 -9.34
CA LYS A 75 24.28 -4.68 -9.33
C LYS A 75 23.68 -4.60 -7.95
N ALA A 76 22.39 -4.29 -7.89
CA ALA A 76 21.66 -4.33 -6.63
C ALA A 76 20.44 -5.23 -6.72
N ALA A 77 20.31 -6.16 -5.78
CA ALA A 77 19.11 -6.95 -5.63
C ALA A 77 18.08 -6.22 -4.76
N ILE A 78 16.82 -6.44 -5.05
CA ILE A 78 15.67 -6.03 -4.23
C ILE A 78 14.90 -7.31 -3.87
N LEU A 79 14.90 -7.68 -2.59
CA LEU A 79 14.19 -8.85 -2.09
C LEU A 79 12.73 -8.47 -1.79
N GLY A 80 11.85 -8.83 -2.72
CA GLY A 80 10.41 -8.57 -2.71
C GLY A 80 9.92 -7.80 -3.94
N GLY A 81 8.98 -8.38 -4.68
CA GLY A 81 8.36 -7.82 -5.89
C GLY A 81 6.98 -7.18 -5.63
N GLY A 82 6.75 -6.71 -4.40
CA GLY A 82 5.57 -5.93 -4.03
C GLY A 82 5.73 -4.43 -4.34
N LEU A 83 4.77 -3.61 -3.85
CA LEU A 83 4.74 -2.16 -4.06
C LEU A 83 6.06 -1.47 -3.76
N LEU A 84 6.49 -1.53 -2.49
CA LEU A 84 7.71 -0.88 -2.01
C LEU A 84 8.97 -1.46 -2.65
N GLY A 85 8.98 -2.76 -2.97
CA GLY A 85 10.12 -3.37 -3.64
C GLY A 85 10.32 -2.85 -5.06
N LEU A 86 9.24 -2.64 -5.79
CA LEU A 86 9.32 -2.05 -7.13
C LEU A 86 9.71 -0.56 -7.08
N GLU A 87 9.26 0.19 -6.06
CA GLU A 87 9.74 1.56 -5.82
C GLU A 87 11.23 1.58 -5.47
N ALA A 88 11.70 0.65 -4.62
CA ALA A 88 13.12 0.50 -4.31
C ALA A 88 13.94 0.14 -5.56
N ALA A 89 13.42 -0.69 -6.47
CA ALA A 89 14.08 -0.99 -7.75
C ALA A 89 14.27 0.26 -8.62
N LYS A 90 13.29 1.16 -8.62
CA LYS A 90 13.43 2.47 -9.28
C LYS A 90 14.50 3.33 -8.62
N ALA A 91 14.48 3.42 -7.30
CA ALA A 91 15.48 4.19 -6.56
C ALA A 91 16.89 3.68 -6.86
N VAL A 92 17.09 2.36 -6.84
CA VAL A 92 18.37 1.71 -7.20
C VAL A 92 18.80 2.04 -8.63
N MET A 93 17.87 2.00 -9.59
CA MET A 93 18.14 2.37 -10.97
C MET A 93 18.56 3.85 -11.11
N ASP A 94 17.89 4.74 -10.37
CA ASP A 94 18.22 6.17 -10.35
C ASP A 94 19.58 6.46 -9.69
N MET A 95 20.01 5.59 -8.77
CA MET A 95 21.36 5.62 -8.20
C MET A 95 22.44 5.15 -9.20
N GLY A 96 22.03 4.65 -10.37
CA GLY A 96 22.95 4.16 -11.42
C GLY A 96 23.42 2.73 -11.24
N LEU A 97 22.72 1.91 -10.47
CA LEU A 97 22.96 0.48 -10.31
C LEU A 97 22.01 -0.33 -11.21
N GLU A 98 22.44 -1.53 -11.61
CA GLU A 98 21.61 -2.49 -12.34
C GLU A 98 20.64 -3.18 -11.36
N PRO A 99 19.30 -2.96 -11.46
CA PRO A 99 18.33 -3.49 -10.51
C PRO A 99 17.92 -4.94 -10.84
N HIS A 100 17.91 -5.80 -9.82
CA HIS A 100 17.45 -7.19 -9.87
C HIS A 100 16.36 -7.40 -8.81
N VAL A 101 15.09 -7.50 -9.21
CA VAL A 101 13.99 -7.81 -8.30
C VAL A 101 13.88 -9.32 -8.11
N VAL A 102 14.00 -9.77 -6.87
CA VAL A 102 13.90 -11.17 -6.47
C VAL A 102 12.60 -11.38 -5.70
N GLU A 103 11.68 -12.18 -6.25
CA GLU A 103 10.36 -12.41 -5.67
C GLU A 103 10.14 -13.91 -5.43
N PHE A 104 9.71 -14.26 -4.22
CA PHE A 104 9.39 -15.63 -3.83
C PHE A 104 8.15 -16.15 -4.56
N ALA A 105 7.15 -15.30 -4.77
CA ALA A 105 5.92 -15.66 -5.48
C ALA A 105 6.19 -15.85 -6.99
N PRO A 106 5.33 -16.61 -7.70
CA PRO A 106 5.44 -16.81 -9.16
C PRO A 106 5.02 -15.59 -9.99
N LYS A 107 4.72 -14.45 -9.35
CA LYS A 107 4.28 -13.21 -10.01
C LYS A 107 4.58 -11.98 -9.17
N LEU A 108 4.74 -10.82 -9.82
CA LEU A 108 4.85 -9.52 -9.17
C LEU A 108 3.52 -9.10 -8.57
N MET A 109 3.58 -8.31 -7.48
CA MET A 109 2.43 -7.72 -6.81
C MET A 109 1.29 -8.72 -6.56
N PRO A 110 1.55 -9.86 -5.90
CA PRO A 110 0.62 -10.98 -5.83
C PRO A 110 -0.71 -10.66 -5.13
N ARG A 111 -0.75 -9.58 -4.34
CA ARG A 111 -1.95 -9.10 -3.65
C ARG A 111 -2.84 -8.19 -4.50
N GLN A 112 -2.28 -7.52 -5.51
CA GLN A 112 -2.99 -6.53 -6.34
C GLN A 112 -3.25 -7.02 -7.76
N LEU A 113 -2.40 -7.90 -8.30
CA LEU A 113 -2.42 -8.30 -9.70
C LEU A 113 -2.74 -9.79 -9.87
N ASP A 114 -3.55 -10.11 -10.87
CA ASP A 114 -3.69 -11.48 -11.35
C ASP A 114 -2.47 -11.90 -12.21
N THR A 115 -2.43 -13.14 -12.66
CA THR A 115 -1.28 -13.67 -13.41
C THR A 115 -1.06 -12.94 -14.73
N ARG A 116 -2.14 -12.53 -15.43
CA ARG A 116 -2.04 -11.84 -16.72
C ARG A 116 -1.54 -10.42 -16.55
N SER A 117 -2.17 -9.65 -15.66
CA SER A 117 -1.76 -8.27 -15.37
C SER A 117 -0.34 -8.18 -14.81
N SER A 118 0.05 -9.12 -13.95
CA SER A 118 1.43 -9.22 -13.45
C SER A 118 2.42 -9.50 -14.58
N LYS A 119 2.07 -10.35 -15.55
CA LYS A 119 2.95 -10.62 -16.70
C LYS A 119 3.11 -9.38 -17.60
N VAL A 120 2.05 -8.61 -17.79
CA VAL A 120 2.12 -7.32 -18.52
C VAL A 120 3.04 -6.34 -17.80
N LEU A 121 2.91 -6.22 -16.48
CA LEU A 121 3.81 -5.40 -15.66
C LEU A 121 5.26 -5.88 -15.76
N GLN A 122 5.52 -7.19 -15.64
CA GLN A 122 6.85 -7.77 -15.75
C GLN A 122 7.53 -7.40 -17.07
N VAL A 123 6.86 -7.64 -18.20
CA VAL A 123 7.39 -7.31 -19.54
C VAL A 123 7.71 -5.82 -19.66
N LYS A 124 6.87 -4.97 -19.10
CA LYS A 124 7.11 -3.52 -19.11
C LYS A 124 8.34 -3.15 -18.29
N LEU A 125 8.48 -3.67 -17.08
CA LEU A 125 9.64 -3.40 -16.21
C LEU A 125 10.95 -3.94 -16.82
N GLU A 126 10.92 -5.15 -17.40
CA GLU A 126 12.06 -5.72 -18.10
C GLU A 126 12.48 -4.84 -19.29
N SER A 127 11.52 -4.29 -20.07
CA SER A 127 11.80 -3.36 -21.16
C SER A 127 12.44 -2.05 -20.70
N MET A 128 12.35 -1.72 -19.43
CA MET A 128 12.94 -0.53 -18.81
C MET A 128 14.29 -0.80 -18.15
N GLY A 129 14.78 -2.05 -18.23
CA GLY A 129 16.09 -2.44 -17.71
C GLY A 129 16.09 -3.02 -16.30
N ILE A 130 14.92 -3.41 -15.77
CA ILE A 130 14.83 -4.10 -14.47
C ILE A 130 14.84 -5.61 -14.71
N ASN A 131 15.77 -6.31 -14.08
CA ASN A 131 15.84 -7.77 -14.15
C ASN A 131 14.87 -8.38 -13.10
N ILE A 132 14.00 -9.28 -13.55
CA ILE A 132 12.96 -9.89 -12.69
C ILE A 132 13.23 -11.38 -12.49
N HIS A 133 13.34 -11.80 -11.23
CA HIS A 133 13.57 -13.18 -10.80
C HIS A 133 12.40 -13.64 -9.95
N LEU A 134 11.46 -14.38 -10.54
CA LEU A 134 10.27 -14.91 -9.86
C LEU A 134 10.50 -16.34 -9.35
N SER A 135 9.71 -16.76 -8.36
CA SER A 135 9.78 -18.08 -7.74
C SER A 135 11.18 -18.38 -7.15
N LYS A 136 11.84 -17.35 -6.61
CA LYS A 136 13.17 -17.44 -6.02
C LYS A 136 13.12 -17.33 -4.50
N ALA A 137 13.38 -18.44 -3.81
CA ALA A 137 13.54 -18.47 -2.35
C ALA A 137 15.03 -18.25 -2.03
N THR A 138 15.35 -17.13 -1.38
CA THR A 138 16.73 -16.85 -0.95
C THR A 138 17.09 -17.72 0.25
N ASN A 139 18.09 -18.57 0.10
CA ASN A 139 18.61 -19.45 1.15
C ASN A 139 19.70 -18.75 1.97
N GLN A 140 20.59 -18.02 1.29
CA GLN A 140 21.73 -17.36 1.91
C GLN A 140 22.14 -16.09 1.16
N ILE A 141 22.65 -15.10 1.90
CA ILE A 141 23.37 -13.94 1.35
C ILE A 141 24.86 -14.22 1.43
N LEU A 142 25.51 -14.22 0.27
CA LEU A 142 26.91 -14.57 0.11
C LEU A 142 27.85 -13.40 0.39
N GLY A 143 29.06 -13.70 0.85
CA GLY A 143 30.13 -12.73 1.05
C GLY A 143 30.85 -12.88 2.38
N ASN A 144 32.03 -12.25 2.47
CA ASN A 144 32.82 -12.19 3.69
C ASN A 144 32.86 -10.75 4.21
N GLY A 145 31.96 -10.45 5.18
CA GLY A 145 31.78 -9.11 5.74
C GLY A 145 30.90 -8.18 4.92
N HIS A 146 30.84 -8.29 3.58
CA HIS A 146 29.98 -7.53 2.69
C HIS A 146 29.27 -8.44 1.69
N VAL A 147 28.15 -7.97 1.14
CA VAL A 147 27.36 -8.75 0.16
C VAL A 147 28.10 -8.87 -1.18
N ILE A 148 28.13 -10.08 -1.75
CA ILE A 148 28.61 -10.35 -3.11
C ILE A 148 27.62 -11.14 -3.94
N GLY A 149 26.51 -11.61 -3.34
CA GLY A 149 25.50 -12.38 -4.05
C GLY A 149 24.42 -12.94 -3.15
N MET A 150 23.48 -13.60 -3.79
CA MET A 150 22.35 -14.33 -3.18
C MET A 150 22.31 -15.74 -3.75
N GLU A 151 22.06 -16.72 -2.88
CA GLU A 151 21.92 -18.14 -3.24
C GLU A 151 20.45 -18.56 -3.11
N PHE A 152 19.93 -19.27 -4.09
CA PHE A 152 18.54 -19.77 -4.13
C PHE A 152 18.46 -21.30 -4.09
N GLY A 153 19.53 -22.00 -4.35
CA GLY A 153 19.66 -23.46 -4.38
C GLY A 153 21.04 -23.88 -4.89
N GLU A 154 21.27 -25.19 -5.05
CA GLU A 154 22.51 -25.67 -5.62
C GLU A 154 22.73 -25.08 -7.03
N ASP A 155 23.90 -24.45 -7.25
CA ASP A 155 24.30 -23.79 -8.50
C ASP A 155 23.38 -22.62 -8.98
N ASP A 156 22.45 -22.13 -8.14
CA ASP A 156 21.56 -21.01 -8.46
C ASP A 156 21.96 -19.79 -7.64
N VAL A 157 22.87 -18.99 -8.18
CA VAL A 157 23.46 -17.81 -7.54
C VAL A 157 23.25 -16.57 -8.40
N LEU A 158 22.84 -15.48 -7.77
CA LEU A 158 22.80 -14.15 -8.34
C LEU A 158 23.90 -13.28 -7.71
N ASN A 159 24.90 -12.91 -8.47
CA ASN A 159 25.96 -12.00 -8.01
C ASN A 159 25.42 -10.57 -7.96
N VAL A 160 25.52 -9.91 -6.82
CA VAL A 160 25.11 -8.53 -6.57
C VAL A 160 26.04 -7.86 -5.56
N ASP A 161 26.18 -6.56 -5.66
CA ASP A 161 27.06 -5.74 -4.83
C ASP A 161 26.29 -5.04 -3.69
N MET A 162 24.96 -5.03 -3.77
CA MET A 162 24.05 -4.42 -2.80
C MET A 162 22.75 -5.20 -2.73
N LEU A 163 22.10 -5.25 -1.56
CA LEU A 163 20.79 -5.85 -1.35
C LEU A 163 19.88 -4.89 -0.59
N VAL A 164 18.67 -4.66 -1.11
CA VAL A 164 17.60 -3.94 -0.42
C VAL A 164 16.48 -4.91 -0.06
N ILE A 165 16.15 -5.03 1.22
CA ILE A 165 15.10 -5.93 1.70
C ILE A 165 13.77 -5.18 1.77
N SER A 166 12.79 -5.64 0.99
CA SER A 166 11.41 -5.14 0.93
C SER A 166 10.41 -6.30 1.00
N ALA A 167 10.60 -7.23 1.94
CA ALA A 167 9.87 -8.49 2.07
C ALA A 167 8.59 -8.38 2.92
N GLY A 168 8.08 -7.17 3.14
CA GLY A 168 6.89 -6.88 3.94
C GLY A 168 7.18 -6.18 5.26
N ILE A 169 6.19 -6.20 6.16
CA ILE A 169 6.23 -5.48 7.44
C ILE A 169 5.92 -6.39 8.64
N ARG A 170 6.33 -5.93 9.82
CA ARG A 170 5.92 -6.50 11.11
C ARG A 170 5.38 -5.38 12.00
N PRO A 171 4.20 -5.56 12.61
CA PRO A 171 3.68 -4.62 13.61
C PRO A 171 4.68 -4.39 14.74
N ARG A 172 4.81 -3.14 15.20
CA ARG A 172 5.56 -2.81 16.41
C ARG A 172 4.67 -2.96 17.62
N ASP A 173 4.36 -4.20 17.97
CA ASP A 173 3.34 -4.61 18.93
C ASP A 173 3.90 -5.06 20.29
N GLU A 174 5.18 -4.80 20.55
CA GLU A 174 5.90 -5.21 21.77
C GLU A 174 5.22 -4.68 23.03
N LEU A 175 4.77 -3.41 23.02
CA LEU A 175 4.07 -2.80 24.17
C LEU A 175 2.73 -3.47 24.44
N GLY A 176 1.97 -3.81 23.40
CA GLY A 176 0.72 -4.53 23.54
C GLY A 176 0.91 -5.94 24.09
N LYS A 177 1.95 -6.62 23.61
CA LYS A 177 2.35 -7.95 24.06
C LYS A 177 2.83 -7.95 25.53
N SER A 178 3.70 -7.03 25.90
CA SER A 178 4.27 -6.95 27.26
C SER A 178 3.21 -6.62 28.31
N CYS A 179 2.21 -5.79 27.99
CA CYS A 179 1.12 -5.47 28.90
C CYS A 179 -0.05 -6.45 28.85
N GLY A 180 0.03 -7.54 28.09
CA GLY A 180 -0.94 -8.63 28.06
C GLY A 180 -2.21 -8.32 27.28
N LEU A 181 -2.17 -7.52 26.22
CA LEU A 181 -3.28 -7.39 25.27
C LEU A 181 -3.40 -8.64 24.40
N LYS A 182 -4.59 -8.88 23.85
CA LYS A 182 -4.82 -9.99 22.92
C LYS A 182 -4.11 -9.75 21.61
N MET A 183 -3.25 -10.69 21.23
CA MET A 183 -2.41 -10.61 20.05
C MET A 183 -2.87 -11.55 18.94
N GLY A 184 -2.60 -11.18 17.70
CA GLY A 184 -2.71 -12.09 16.56
C GLY A 184 -1.58 -13.11 16.51
N THR A 185 -1.81 -14.25 15.89
CA THR A 185 -0.80 -15.35 15.76
C THR A 185 0.42 -14.96 14.98
N ARG A 186 0.30 -13.97 14.07
CA ARG A 186 1.38 -13.41 13.24
C ARG A 186 1.81 -12.01 13.68
N GLY A 187 1.41 -11.58 14.89
CA GLY A 187 1.57 -10.23 15.42
C GLY A 187 0.33 -9.37 15.18
N GLY A 188 0.39 -8.14 15.69
CA GLY A 188 -0.70 -7.18 15.69
C GLY A 188 -1.62 -7.32 16.89
N ILE A 189 -2.13 -6.19 17.38
CA ILE A 189 -3.06 -6.13 18.50
C ILE A 189 -4.47 -6.35 17.97
N VAL A 190 -5.16 -7.38 18.49
CA VAL A 190 -6.54 -7.67 18.08
C VAL A 190 -7.47 -6.56 18.55
N VAL A 191 -8.23 -6.00 17.62
CA VAL A 191 -9.25 -4.99 17.89
C VAL A 191 -10.63 -5.43 17.40
N ASP A 192 -11.67 -4.88 18.03
CA ASP A 192 -13.05 -4.99 17.57
C ASP A 192 -13.38 -3.94 16.48
N ASN A 193 -14.65 -3.87 16.03
CA ASN A 193 -15.08 -2.88 15.07
C ASN A 193 -15.14 -1.43 15.61
N LYS A 194 -14.91 -1.24 16.90
CA LYS A 194 -14.78 0.05 17.58
C LYS A 194 -13.31 0.43 17.82
N MET A 195 -12.37 -0.30 17.23
CA MET A 195 -10.92 -0.18 17.44
C MET A 195 -10.46 -0.39 18.88
N ARG A 196 -11.30 -0.97 19.74
CA ARG A 196 -10.96 -1.31 21.12
C ARG A 196 -10.14 -2.61 21.14
N THR A 197 -9.12 -2.63 21.96
CA THR A 197 -8.35 -3.86 22.25
C THR A 197 -9.09 -4.76 23.25
N SER A 198 -8.41 -5.77 23.78
CA SER A 198 -8.94 -6.56 24.92
C SER A 198 -9.04 -5.76 26.24
N ASP A 199 -8.59 -4.51 26.25
CA ASP A 199 -8.79 -3.53 27.31
C ASP A 199 -9.65 -2.38 26.80
N PRO A 200 -10.83 -2.10 27.41
CA PRO A 200 -11.76 -1.11 26.90
C PRO A 200 -11.24 0.33 26.94
N SER A 201 -10.17 0.59 27.69
CA SER A 201 -9.51 1.90 27.76
C SER A 201 -8.36 2.03 26.78
N ILE A 202 -8.01 0.97 26.04
CA ILE A 202 -6.88 0.94 25.10
C ILE A 202 -7.37 0.64 23.69
N PHE A 203 -7.06 1.53 22.76
CA PHE A 203 -7.34 1.42 21.34
C PHE A 203 -6.05 1.11 20.57
N ALA A 204 -6.16 0.45 19.41
CA ALA A 204 -5.04 0.30 18.49
C ALA A 204 -5.51 0.63 17.06
N ILE A 205 -4.69 1.40 16.32
CA ILE A 205 -5.00 1.90 14.98
C ILE A 205 -3.80 1.78 14.03
N GLY A 206 -4.07 1.74 12.72
CA GLY A 206 -3.03 1.64 11.69
C GLY A 206 -2.37 0.26 11.63
N GLU A 207 -1.10 0.22 11.25
CA GLU A 207 -0.36 -1.03 10.98
C GLU A 207 -0.04 -1.90 12.22
N ILE A 208 -0.40 -1.44 13.41
CA ILE A 208 -0.33 -2.25 14.64
C ILE A 208 -1.63 -3.01 14.93
N ALA A 209 -2.77 -2.53 14.42
CA ALA A 209 -4.08 -3.10 14.67
C ALA A 209 -4.34 -4.32 13.78
N LEU A 210 -4.83 -5.40 14.39
CA LEU A 210 -5.33 -6.57 13.70
C LEU A 210 -6.86 -6.55 13.74
N TYR A 211 -7.48 -6.08 12.67
CA TYR A 211 -8.92 -6.04 12.48
C TYR A 211 -9.34 -7.06 11.43
N ASN A 212 -10.39 -7.84 11.70
CA ASN A 212 -10.86 -8.92 10.81
C ASN A 212 -9.72 -9.82 10.29
N GLN A 213 -8.79 -10.19 11.17
CA GLN A 213 -7.61 -11.03 10.89
C GLN A 213 -6.63 -10.43 9.86
N MET A 214 -6.74 -9.13 9.56
CA MET A 214 -5.88 -8.43 8.61
C MET A 214 -5.23 -7.20 9.26
N ILE A 215 -3.99 -6.95 8.86
CA ILE A 215 -3.25 -5.72 9.13
C ILE A 215 -3.26 -4.90 7.83
N TYR A 216 -3.79 -3.68 7.90
CA TYR A 216 -3.98 -2.80 6.76
C TYR A 216 -2.76 -1.88 6.61
N GLY A 217 -1.97 -2.12 5.58
CA GLY A 217 -0.74 -1.36 5.28
C GLY A 217 -0.97 -0.16 4.35
N LEU A 218 -2.16 0.44 4.37
CA LEU A 218 -2.52 1.62 3.59
C LEU A 218 -2.92 2.77 4.52
N VAL A 219 -2.74 3.99 4.04
CA VAL A 219 -3.01 5.22 4.82
C VAL A 219 -4.51 5.40 5.08
N ALA A 220 -5.36 5.21 4.07
CA ALA A 220 -6.80 5.45 4.18
C ALA A 220 -7.48 4.62 5.28
N PRO A 221 -7.30 3.29 5.37
CA PRO A 221 -7.80 2.52 6.52
C PRO A 221 -7.29 3.00 7.87
N GLY A 222 -6.05 3.48 7.94
CA GLY A 222 -5.48 4.04 9.17
C GLY A 222 -6.21 5.31 9.64
N TYR A 223 -6.62 6.18 8.73
CA TYR A 223 -7.42 7.36 9.04
C TYR A 223 -8.84 7.00 9.47
N GLU A 224 -9.48 6.03 8.81
CA GLU A 224 -10.78 5.51 9.25
C GLU A 224 -10.71 4.95 10.67
N MET A 225 -9.72 4.11 10.95
CA MET A 225 -9.49 3.57 12.31
C MET A 225 -9.31 4.70 13.34
N ALA A 226 -8.56 5.75 12.99
CA ALA A 226 -8.35 6.89 13.87
C ALA A 226 -9.67 7.64 14.13
N GLY A 227 -10.49 7.88 13.11
CA GLY A 227 -11.81 8.49 13.22
C GLY A 227 -12.72 7.69 14.16
N VAL A 228 -12.84 6.38 13.92
CA VAL A 228 -13.63 5.48 14.78
C VAL A 228 -13.14 5.51 16.23
N ALA A 229 -11.83 5.43 16.47
CA ALA A 229 -11.28 5.46 17.82
C ALA A 229 -11.59 6.79 18.53
N VAL A 230 -11.48 7.92 17.84
CA VAL A 230 -11.84 9.25 18.37
C VAL A 230 -13.31 9.33 18.72
N ASP A 231 -14.21 8.90 17.84
CA ASP A 231 -15.66 8.91 18.05
C ASP A 231 -16.03 8.04 19.26
N GLN A 232 -15.42 6.88 19.40
CA GLN A 232 -15.64 6.03 20.57
C GLN A 232 -15.18 6.68 21.89
N ILE A 233 -14.04 7.39 21.88
CA ILE A 233 -13.52 8.13 23.04
C ILE A 233 -14.46 9.29 23.40
N LEU A 234 -15.10 9.92 22.41
CA LEU A 234 -16.08 11.00 22.60
C LEU A 234 -17.48 10.49 22.95
N GLY A 235 -17.68 9.18 23.05
CA GLY A 235 -18.97 8.57 23.39
C GLY A 235 -19.95 8.42 22.22
N MET A 236 -19.50 8.58 20.97
CA MET A 236 -20.29 8.34 19.75
C MET A 236 -20.30 6.83 19.43
N GLU A 237 -21.01 6.05 20.23
CA GLU A 237 -20.91 4.58 20.18
C GLU A 237 -21.40 3.93 18.89
N GLU A 238 -22.19 4.63 18.08
CA GLU A 238 -22.73 4.13 16.80
C GLU A 238 -21.67 4.08 15.70
N THR A 239 -20.58 4.86 15.82
CA THR A 239 -19.50 4.86 14.82
C THR A 239 -18.68 3.58 14.95
N VAL A 240 -18.65 2.79 13.88
CA VAL A 240 -17.92 1.53 13.82
C VAL A 240 -17.17 1.39 12.50
N MET A 241 -16.08 0.65 12.52
CA MET A 241 -15.34 0.29 11.31
C MET A 241 -16.16 -0.62 10.41
N ALA A 242 -16.11 -0.40 9.11
CA ALA A 242 -16.77 -1.26 8.14
C ALA A 242 -16.25 -2.71 8.21
N ALA A 243 -17.11 -3.67 7.88
CA ALA A 243 -16.72 -5.08 7.83
C ALA A 243 -15.74 -5.36 6.68
N GLU A 244 -15.93 -4.69 5.56
CA GLU A 244 -15.05 -4.75 4.39
C GLU A 244 -14.35 -3.39 4.22
N ILE A 245 -13.03 -3.41 4.29
CA ILE A 245 -12.19 -2.21 4.16
C ILE A 245 -11.75 -2.07 2.71
N ASP A 246 -11.89 -0.89 2.15
CA ASP A 246 -11.41 -0.61 0.81
C ASP A 246 -9.87 -0.65 0.75
N MET A 247 -9.34 -1.55 -0.08
CA MET A 247 -7.91 -1.75 -0.31
C MET A 247 -7.48 -1.25 -1.69
N SER A 248 -8.26 -0.35 -2.25
CA SER A 248 -7.97 0.24 -3.56
C SER A 248 -6.64 0.98 -3.56
N THR A 249 -5.85 0.74 -4.59
CA THR A 249 -4.53 1.34 -4.75
C THR A 249 -4.30 1.81 -6.18
N LYS A 250 -3.64 2.95 -6.32
CA LYS A 250 -3.10 3.43 -7.58
C LYS A 250 -1.65 3.84 -7.39
N LEU A 251 -0.79 3.29 -8.22
CA LEU A 251 0.64 3.55 -8.20
C LEU A 251 1.10 3.98 -9.58
N LYS A 252 2.01 4.91 -9.59
CA LYS A 252 2.80 5.25 -10.77
C LYS A 252 4.21 4.74 -10.55
N LEU A 253 4.40 3.44 -10.83
CA LEU A 253 5.69 2.78 -10.69
C LEU A 253 6.55 3.02 -11.93
N ILE A 254 7.65 3.74 -11.77
CA ILE A 254 8.67 3.87 -12.83
C ILE A 254 8.06 4.38 -14.17
N GLY A 255 6.98 5.17 -14.10
CA GLY A 255 6.25 5.60 -15.30
C GLY A 255 5.24 4.56 -15.83
N VAL A 256 5.01 3.45 -15.12
CA VAL A 256 3.95 2.49 -15.40
C VAL A 256 2.83 2.69 -14.39
N ASP A 257 1.63 2.95 -14.87
CA ASP A 257 0.45 3.00 -14.03
C ASP A 257 0.03 1.59 -13.63
N VAL A 258 -0.19 1.37 -12.34
CA VAL A 258 -0.76 0.12 -11.78
C VAL A 258 -1.85 0.49 -10.79
N ALA A 259 -3.05 -0.03 -11.00
CA ALA A 259 -4.15 0.21 -10.08
C ALA A 259 -5.00 -1.05 -9.87
N SER A 260 -5.55 -1.17 -8.68
CA SER A 260 -6.57 -2.17 -8.35
C SER A 260 -7.57 -1.58 -7.37
N PHE A 261 -8.82 -2.00 -7.46
CA PHE A 261 -9.89 -1.53 -6.59
C PHE A 261 -10.96 -2.60 -6.37
N GLY A 262 -11.69 -2.49 -5.28
CA GLY A 262 -12.78 -3.38 -4.91
C GLY A 262 -12.32 -4.85 -4.80
N THR A 263 -13.01 -5.75 -5.47
CA THR A 263 -12.70 -7.18 -5.53
C THR A 263 -11.95 -7.51 -6.85
N PRO A 264 -10.62 -7.31 -6.92
CA PRO A 264 -9.86 -7.51 -8.16
C PRO A 264 -9.80 -8.99 -8.59
N PHE A 265 -9.84 -9.93 -7.63
CA PHE A 265 -9.80 -11.38 -7.84
C PHE A 265 -11.18 -12.00 -7.61
N MET A 266 -12.20 -11.45 -8.27
CA MET A 266 -13.57 -11.89 -8.07
C MET A 266 -13.76 -13.36 -8.50
N PRO A 267 -14.34 -14.21 -7.64
CA PRO A 267 -14.75 -15.56 -8.00
C PRO A 267 -15.85 -15.55 -9.10
N ALA A 268 -15.82 -16.52 -10.00
CA ALA A 268 -16.74 -16.60 -11.13
C ALA A 268 -18.22 -16.67 -10.72
N GLU A 269 -18.50 -17.20 -9.54
CA GLU A 269 -19.85 -17.30 -8.97
C GLU A 269 -20.41 -15.96 -8.46
N LYS A 270 -19.62 -14.90 -8.38
CA LYS A 270 -20.05 -13.56 -7.92
C LYS A 270 -20.37 -12.59 -9.05
N GLY A 271 -19.94 -12.88 -10.28
CA GLY A 271 -20.16 -11.98 -11.42
C GLY A 271 -19.31 -12.33 -12.64
N HIS A 272 -19.17 -11.39 -13.53
CA HIS A 272 -18.44 -11.53 -14.79
C HIS A 272 -17.24 -10.59 -14.83
N SER A 273 -16.16 -11.01 -15.51
CA SER A 273 -14.99 -10.17 -15.78
C SER A 273 -14.95 -9.76 -17.24
N ILE A 274 -14.77 -8.46 -17.48
CA ILE A 274 -14.53 -7.90 -18.80
C ILE A 274 -13.04 -7.51 -18.84
N ILE A 275 -12.31 -8.06 -19.82
CA ILE A 275 -10.86 -7.93 -19.90
C ILE A 275 -10.48 -7.36 -21.28
N PHE A 276 -9.65 -6.33 -21.25
CA PHE A 276 -8.96 -5.80 -22.40
C PHE A 276 -7.45 -5.96 -22.21
N GLU A 277 -6.77 -6.59 -23.15
CA GLU A 277 -5.33 -6.77 -23.15
C GLU A 277 -4.73 -6.33 -24.49
N ASN A 278 -3.75 -5.44 -24.43
CA ASN A 278 -2.97 -5.03 -25.60
C ASN A 278 -1.49 -5.25 -25.33
N LYS A 279 -0.93 -6.33 -25.85
CA LYS A 279 0.46 -6.72 -25.63
C LYS A 279 1.46 -5.75 -26.29
N THR A 280 1.07 -5.13 -27.41
CA THR A 280 1.94 -4.18 -28.12
C THR A 280 2.19 -2.91 -27.30
N GLU A 281 1.18 -2.45 -26.58
CA GLU A 281 1.24 -1.25 -25.74
C GLU A 281 1.53 -1.59 -24.26
N SER A 282 1.65 -2.88 -23.92
CA SER A 282 1.77 -3.37 -22.54
C SER A 282 0.63 -2.85 -21.65
N LEU A 283 -0.61 -3.01 -22.12
CA LEU A 283 -1.83 -2.60 -21.42
C LEU A 283 -2.64 -3.81 -20.99
N TYR A 284 -3.15 -3.74 -19.77
CA TYR A 284 -4.13 -4.67 -19.24
C TYR A 284 -5.18 -3.91 -18.44
N LYS A 285 -6.45 -4.07 -18.80
CA LYS A 285 -7.57 -3.50 -18.07
C LYS A 285 -8.59 -4.61 -17.81
N ARG A 286 -9.00 -4.77 -16.57
CA ARG A 286 -10.03 -5.70 -16.13
C ARG A 286 -11.01 -4.97 -15.24
N ILE A 287 -12.29 -5.12 -15.51
CA ILE A 287 -13.37 -4.77 -14.60
C ILE A 287 -14.19 -6.00 -14.27
N ASN A 288 -14.65 -6.09 -13.04
CA ASN A 288 -15.52 -7.13 -12.54
C ASN A 288 -16.91 -6.53 -12.32
N VAL A 289 -17.94 -7.13 -12.90
CA VAL A 289 -19.32 -6.65 -12.86
C VAL A 289 -20.24 -7.71 -12.25
N SER A 290 -21.32 -7.29 -11.61
CA SER A 290 -22.35 -8.19 -11.08
C SER A 290 -22.98 -9.04 -12.19
N HIS A 291 -23.63 -10.17 -11.82
CA HIS A 291 -24.28 -11.07 -12.79
C HIS A 291 -25.34 -10.38 -13.65
N ASP A 292 -26.04 -9.40 -13.09
CA ASP A 292 -27.04 -8.60 -13.80
C ASP A 292 -26.43 -7.46 -14.64
N GLY A 293 -25.10 -7.31 -14.60
CA GLY A 293 -24.36 -6.28 -15.34
C GLY A 293 -24.58 -4.85 -14.84
N LYS A 294 -25.19 -4.65 -13.66
CA LYS A 294 -25.60 -3.32 -13.20
C LYS A 294 -24.62 -2.65 -12.24
N ARG A 295 -23.74 -3.41 -11.58
CA ARG A 295 -22.81 -2.88 -10.59
C ARG A 295 -21.38 -3.25 -10.90
N LEU A 296 -20.48 -2.29 -10.66
CA LEU A 296 -19.04 -2.51 -10.68
C LEU A 296 -18.60 -3.10 -9.34
N LEU A 297 -17.87 -4.22 -9.38
CA LEU A 297 -17.44 -4.95 -8.20
C LEU A 297 -15.94 -4.81 -7.92
N GLY A 298 -15.17 -4.32 -8.90
CA GLY A 298 -13.74 -4.12 -8.77
C GLY A 298 -13.03 -4.15 -10.10
N GLY A 299 -11.69 -4.01 -10.06
CA GLY A 299 -10.91 -4.04 -11.29
C GLY A 299 -9.40 -3.96 -11.08
N ILE A 300 -8.69 -4.16 -12.20
CA ILE A 300 -7.22 -4.07 -12.30
C ILE A 300 -6.89 -3.28 -13.57
N LEU A 301 -5.99 -2.30 -13.44
CA LEU A 301 -5.47 -1.52 -14.56
C LEU A 301 -3.93 -1.56 -14.53
N VAL A 302 -3.29 -1.91 -15.63
CA VAL A 302 -1.83 -1.89 -15.78
C VAL A 302 -1.47 -1.22 -17.10
N GLY A 303 -0.52 -0.29 -17.06
CA GLY A 303 0.00 0.46 -18.20
C GLY A 303 -0.73 1.80 -18.44
N ASP A 304 -2.04 1.84 -18.29
CA ASP A 304 -2.87 3.06 -18.34
C ASP A 304 -3.96 2.97 -17.28
N ALA A 305 -3.86 3.78 -16.25
CA ALA A 305 -4.83 3.87 -15.16
C ALA A 305 -5.48 5.28 -15.05
N LYS A 306 -5.60 6.00 -16.18
CA LYS A 306 -6.25 7.32 -16.19
C LYS A 306 -7.72 7.25 -15.77
N ASP A 307 -8.40 6.15 -16.08
CA ASP A 307 -9.83 5.96 -15.77
C ASP A 307 -10.05 5.48 -14.31
N TYR A 308 -8.99 5.23 -13.55
CA TYR A 308 -9.05 4.66 -12.20
C TYR A 308 -9.95 5.46 -11.25
N ASN A 309 -9.79 6.78 -11.18
CA ASN A 309 -10.55 7.59 -10.24
C ASN A 309 -12.06 7.54 -10.52
N MET A 310 -12.45 7.55 -11.80
CA MET A 310 -13.85 7.38 -12.20
C MET A 310 -14.37 6.00 -11.81
N LEU A 311 -13.65 4.94 -12.16
CA LEU A 311 -14.03 3.56 -11.84
C LEU A 311 -14.11 3.33 -10.34
N LEU A 312 -13.17 3.88 -9.55
CA LEU A 312 -13.20 3.82 -8.10
C LEU A 312 -14.45 4.51 -7.53
N GLN A 313 -14.78 5.71 -8.03
CA GLN A 313 -15.98 6.41 -7.58
C GLN A 313 -17.26 5.67 -7.95
N MET A 314 -17.32 5.06 -9.14
CA MET A 314 -18.44 4.20 -9.53
C MET A 314 -18.60 3.00 -8.60
N TYR A 315 -17.48 2.38 -8.20
CA TYR A 315 -17.46 1.27 -7.26
C TYR A 315 -17.90 1.70 -5.84
N LEU A 316 -17.26 2.72 -5.28
CA LEU A 316 -17.50 3.17 -3.89
C LEU A 316 -18.93 3.70 -3.69
N ASN A 317 -19.51 4.32 -4.70
CA ASN A 317 -20.86 4.91 -4.63
C ASN A 317 -21.94 4.02 -5.26
N GLU A 318 -21.62 2.75 -5.57
CA GLU A 318 -22.53 1.78 -6.18
C GLU A 318 -23.30 2.34 -7.41
N MET A 319 -22.61 3.16 -8.23
CA MET A 319 -23.23 3.81 -9.37
C MET A 319 -23.66 2.76 -10.42
N PRO A 320 -24.82 2.95 -11.07
CA PRO A 320 -25.27 2.03 -12.11
C PRO A 320 -24.32 2.04 -13.31
N LEU A 321 -24.05 0.85 -13.86
CA LEU A 321 -23.21 0.70 -15.03
C LEU A 321 -23.97 1.10 -16.32
N PRO A 322 -23.24 1.58 -17.36
CA PRO A 322 -23.80 1.78 -18.67
C PRO A 322 -24.26 0.44 -19.28
N LYS A 323 -25.11 0.51 -20.30
CA LYS A 323 -25.62 -0.67 -21.05
C LYS A 323 -24.48 -1.56 -21.57
N ASN A 324 -23.36 -0.93 -21.96
CA ASN A 324 -22.16 -1.59 -22.49
C ASN A 324 -20.99 -1.29 -21.54
N PRO A 325 -20.81 -2.06 -20.43
CA PRO A 325 -19.78 -1.79 -19.42
C PRO A 325 -18.34 -1.84 -19.95
N GLU A 326 -18.11 -2.58 -21.04
CA GLU A 326 -16.81 -2.65 -21.73
C GLU A 326 -16.30 -1.28 -22.19
N ASN A 327 -17.19 -0.33 -22.48
CA ASN A 327 -16.80 1.02 -22.88
C ASN A 327 -16.03 1.77 -21.78
N LEU A 328 -16.20 1.39 -20.52
CA LEU A 328 -15.45 1.97 -19.38
C LEU A 328 -13.93 1.70 -19.45
N ILE A 329 -13.52 0.63 -20.13
CA ILE A 329 -12.11 0.25 -20.27
C ILE A 329 -11.57 0.38 -21.69
N LEU A 330 -12.44 0.48 -22.69
CA LEU A 330 -12.07 0.70 -24.10
C LEU A 330 -11.83 2.18 -24.42
N GLY A 331 -12.43 3.07 -23.63
CA GLY A 331 -12.38 4.52 -23.85
C GLY A 331 -13.04 4.92 -25.16
N SER A 332 -12.59 5.99 -25.79
CA SER A 332 -13.11 6.50 -27.06
C SER A 332 -13.01 5.49 -28.25
N ARG A 333 -12.35 4.35 -28.05
CA ARG A 333 -12.32 3.25 -29.03
C ARG A 333 -13.68 2.55 -29.19
N GLY A 334 -14.60 2.74 -28.22
CA GLY A 334 -15.96 2.17 -28.27
C GLY A 334 -16.95 2.90 -29.18
N GLY A 335 -16.55 4.00 -29.83
CA GLY A 335 -17.37 4.70 -30.82
C GLY A 335 -18.55 5.53 -30.28
N GLU A 336 -18.84 5.45 -29.00
CA GLU A 336 -19.81 6.32 -28.30
C GLU A 336 -19.04 7.21 -27.31
N ASP A 337 -19.35 8.50 -27.26
CA ASP A 337 -18.84 9.39 -26.22
C ASP A 337 -19.28 8.86 -24.85
N VAL A 338 -18.37 8.22 -24.14
CA VAL A 338 -18.61 7.75 -22.77
C VAL A 338 -18.53 8.96 -21.83
N SER A 339 -19.52 9.84 -21.90
CA SER A 339 -19.74 10.89 -20.88
C SER A 339 -20.32 10.31 -19.59
N PHE A 340 -19.96 9.05 -19.28
CA PHE A 340 -20.47 8.33 -18.12
C PHE A 340 -19.60 8.67 -16.90
N GLY A 341 -20.24 9.10 -15.81
CA GLY A 341 -19.56 9.39 -14.57
C GLY A 341 -18.88 10.75 -14.54
N SER A 342 -19.56 11.79 -15.03
CA SER A 342 -19.16 13.18 -14.76
C SER A 342 -18.98 13.38 -13.26
N ALA A 343 -18.00 14.18 -12.83
CA ALA A 343 -17.88 14.59 -11.43
C ALA A 343 -19.18 15.22 -10.88
N MET A 344 -20.05 15.70 -11.78
CA MET A 344 -21.36 16.24 -11.42
C MET A 344 -22.38 15.17 -11.00
N ASP A 345 -22.21 13.93 -11.49
CA ASP A 345 -23.12 12.82 -11.19
C ASP A 345 -22.82 12.14 -9.84
N LEU A 346 -21.66 12.43 -9.26
CA LEU A 346 -21.28 11.92 -7.94
C LEU A 346 -22.21 12.50 -6.86
N PRO A 347 -22.61 11.71 -5.85
CA PRO A 347 -23.31 12.26 -4.68
C PRO A 347 -22.38 13.20 -3.89
N ASP A 348 -22.95 14.17 -3.16
CA ASP A 348 -22.17 15.13 -2.38
C ASP A 348 -21.35 14.45 -1.26
N THR A 349 -21.75 13.25 -0.84
CA THR A 349 -21.05 12.42 0.13
C THR A 349 -19.87 11.66 -0.46
N ALA A 350 -19.72 11.63 -1.80
CA ALA A 350 -18.62 10.92 -2.45
C ALA A 350 -17.26 11.50 -2.04
N VAL A 351 -16.38 10.65 -1.52
CA VAL A 351 -15.02 11.03 -1.15
C VAL A 351 -14.19 11.15 -2.42
N VAL A 352 -13.79 12.37 -2.78
CA VAL A 352 -12.98 12.67 -3.99
C VAL A 352 -11.48 12.72 -3.71
N CYS A 353 -11.09 13.02 -2.47
CA CYS A 353 -9.70 12.96 -2.02
C CYS A 353 -9.60 11.99 -0.83
N SER A 354 -9.21 10.75 -1.12
CA SER A 354 -9.14 9.69 -0.09
C SER A 354 -8.08 9.95 0.98
N CYS A 355 -6.95 10.60 0.63
CA CYS A 355 -5.87 10.90 1.59
C CYS A 355 -6.30 11.86 2.70
N GLU A 356 -7.21 12.80 2.39
CA GLU A 356 -7.68 13.84 3.30
C GLU A 356 -9.17 13.68 3.61
N ALA A 357 -9.80 12.59 3.17
CA ALA A 357 -11.23 12.29 3.33
C ALA A 357 -12.15 13.42 2.87
N VAL A 358 -11.77 14.18 1.81
CA VAL A 358 -12.54 15.33 1.32
C VAL A 358 -13.64 14.87 0.36
N THR A 359 -14.88 15.25 0.67
CA THR A 359 -16.04 14.91 -0.16
C THR A 359 -16.28 15.93 -1.27
N LYS A 360 -17.06 15.53 -2.30
CA LYS A 360 -17.54 16.42 -3.34
C LYS A 360 -18.32 17.61 -2.72
N GLY A 361 -19.18 17.34 -1.74
CA GLY A 361 -19.96 18.39 -1.06
C GLY A 361 -19.07 19.45 -0.43
N GLN A 362 -17.99 19.05 0.27
CA GLN A 362 -17.02 20.00 0.85
C GLN A 362 -16.34 20.86 -0.22
N ILE A 363 -15.98 20.28 -1.36
CA ILE A 363 -15.41 21.04 -2.49
C ILE A 363 -16.47 22.00 -3.06
N CYS A 364 -17.70 21.54 -3.25
CA CYS A 364 -18.79 22.37 -3.77
C CYS A 364 -19.12 23.54 -2.82
N CYS A 365 -19.15 23.31 -1.49
CA CYS A 365 -19.32 24.38 -0.51
C CYS A 365 -18.15 25.37 -0.57
N SER A 366 -16.91 24.88 -0.64
CA SER A 366 -15.74 25.76 -0.77
C SER A 366 -15.80 26.66 -2.01
N VAL A 367 -16.34 26.15 -3.13
CA VAL A 367 -16.55 26.98 -4.34
C VAL A 367 -17.72 27.95 -4.18
N LYS A 368 -18.88 27.47 -3.71
CA LYS A 368 -20.13 28.25 -3.70
C LYS A 368 -20.22 29.24 -2.54
N ASP A 369 -19.83 28.80 -1.35
CA ASP A 369 -20.06 29.53 -0.11
C ASP A 369 -18.85 30.39 0.27
N ASP A 370 -17.60 29.85 0.03
CA ASP A 370 -16.35 30.55 0.36
C ASP A 370 -15.76 31.31 -0.83
N GLY A 371 -16.31 31.16 -2.05
CA GLY A 371 -15.86 31.85 -3.25
C GLY A 371 -14.48 31.41 -3.76
N ASN A 372 -14.05 30.18 -3.46
CA ASN A 372 -12.75 29.65 -3.92
C ASN A 372 -12.82 29.19 -5.38
N GLU A 373 -12.31 30.00 -6.31
CA GLU A 373 -12.40 29.77 -7.76
C GLU A 373 -11.18 29.06 -8.38
N SER A 374 -10.16 28.72 -7.58
CA SER A 374 -8.96 28.04 -8.08
C SER A 374 -8.68 26.75 -7.33
N VAL A 375 -8.07 25.77 -8.04
CA VAL A 375 -7.64 24.51 -7.43
C VAL A 375 -6.76 24.74 -6.20
N LYS A 376 -5.85 25.73 -6.27
CA LYS A 376 -4.96 26.10 -5.16
C LYS A 376 -5.74 26.64 -3.94
N ALA A 377 -6.77 27.46 -4.16
CA ALA A 377 -7.60 27.99 -3.08
C ALA A 377 -8.45 26.88 -2.44
N ILE A 378 -9.07 26.01 -3.26
CA ILE A 378 -9.84 24.83 -2.80
C ILE A 378 -8.94 23.90 -2.01
N SER A 379 -7.75 23.58 -2.53
CA SER A 379 -6.77 22.73 -1.84
C SER A 379 -6.37 23.29 -0.47
N LYS A 380 -6.15 24.61 -0.39
CA LYS A 380 -5.85 25.30 0.87
C LYS A 380 -7.01 25.23 1.87
N ALA A 381 -8.25 25.39 1.40
CA ALA A 381 -9.45 25.42 2.24
C ALA A 381 -9.84 24.00 2.71
N THR A 382 -9.81 23.02 1.81
CA THR A 382 -10.33 21.66 2.06
C THR A 382 -9.23 20.63 2.35
N LYS A 383 -7.95 20.96 2.13
CA LYS A 383 -6.79 20.05 2.09
C LYS A 383 -6.81 19.01 0.95
N ALA A 384 -7.80 19.03 0.06
CA ALA A 384 -7.80 18.15 -1.10
C ALA A 384 -6.48 18.31 -1.89
N THR A 385 -5.92 17.21 -2.38
CA THR A 385 -4.64 17.12 -3.14
C THR A 385 -3.36 17.41 -2.35
N THR A 386 -3.42 17.70 -1.05
CA THR A 386 -2.21 18.01 -0.26
C THR A 386 -1.42 16.78 0.16
N GLY A 387 -2.03 15.58 0.11
CA GLY A 387 -1.38 14.31 0.41
C GLY A 387 -0.69 13.70 -0.83
N CYS A 388 -1.38 12.82 -1.56
CA CYS A 388 -0.82 12.09 -2.71
C CYS A 388 -0.75 12.91 -4.01
N GLY A 389 -1.39 14.07 -4.08
CA GLY A 389 -1.44 14.94 -5.26
C GLY A 389 -2.33 14.43 -6.40
N GLY A 390 -3.16 13.41 -6.14
CA GLY A 390 -4.09 12.78 -7.10
C GLY A 390 -5.41 13.51 -7.25
#